data_b8d6cb4201ce8200123c474e22acabfd
#
_entry.id   b8d6cb4201ce8200123c474e22acabfd
#
_cell.length_a   1.000
_cell.length_b   1.000
_cell.length_c   1.000
_cell.angle_alpha   90.00
_cell.angle_beta   90.00
_cell.angle_gamma   90.00
#
_symmetry.space_group_name_H-M   'P 1'
#
loop_
_entity.id
_entity.type
_entity.pdbx_description
1 polymer ?
#
loop_
_entity_poly.entity_id
_entity_poly.type
_entity_poly.pdbx_seq_one_letter_code
_entity_poly.pdbx_strand_id
1 'polypeptide(L)'
;MSENQRVPILVYHHVYREGAPELKFAGNGAGVIGEEEFRHHVKYLADRGWSVVSTSQVADWLAGEGDLPQRSAVLHFDNGWLDTIEVALPILAELGMTGTCFPITDGIEASSRGGTAAVRTLTEGVVNKPFMTWDQLQQLLDAGWEIGGHTATHCKVADKHQAEGDAGVVEEVRLSNELFERHLGHAPAHFAYPSGSRNDTTDRVLAEFYRTLRLWHAEHPIEWSFTDRSTSPLAID
;
A
#
# COMPACT_ATOMS: atom_id res chain seq x y z
N MET A 1 -10.46 -27.10 4.88
CA MET A 1 -9.65 -25.97 4.34
C MET A 1 -9.63 -26.11 2.82
N SER A 2 -10.15 -25.15 2.05
CA SER A 2 -10.12 -25.26 0.58
C SER A 2 -8.70 -24.95 0.10
N GLU A 3 -8.02 -25.91 -0.50
CA GLU A 3 -6.68 -25.77 -1.09
C GLU A 3 -6.61 -24.71 -2.22
N ASN A 4 -7.74 -24.13 -2.61
CA ASN A 4 -7.89 -23.20 -3.74
C ASN A 4 -8.35 -21.80 -3.31
N GLN A 5 -8.14 -21.38 -2.06
CA GLN A 5 -8.50 -20.02 -1.66
C GLN A 5 -7.51 -19.01 -2.27
N ARG A 6 -8.07 -18.01 -2.94
CA ARG A 6 -7.34 -16.92 -3.56
C ARG A 6 -7.76 -15.58 -2.95
N VAL A 7 -6.78 -14.78 -2.57
CA VAL A 7 -6.97 -13.48 -1.92
C VAL A 7 -6.43 -12.39 -2.85
N PRO A 8 -7.29 -11.66 -3.57
CA PRO A 8 -6.85 -10.52 -4.36
C PRO A 8 -6.45 -9.36 -3.46
N ILE A 9 -5.42 -8.63 -3.87
CA ILE A 9 -5.02 -7.36 -3.27
C ILE A 9 -5.37 -6.25 -4.25
N LEU A 10 -6.33 -5.39 -3.89
CA LEU A 10 -6.74 -4.26 -4.70
C LEU A 10 -5.89 -3.05 -4.31
N VAL A 11 -5.13 -2.52 -5.25
CA VAL A 11 -4.20 -1.41 -5.02
C VAL A 11 -4.78 -0.11 -5.57
N TYR A 12 -4.84 0.89 -4.72
CA TYR A 12 -5.26 2.26 -5.04
C TYR A 12 -4.10 3.22 -4.75
N HIS A 13 -3.98 4.27 -5.56
CA HIS A 13 -3.05 5.36 -5.28
C HIS A 13 -3.84 6.63 -4.92
N HIS A 14 -4.85 6.96 -5.71
CA HIS A 14 -5.71 8.10 -5.49
C HIS A 14 -7.18 7.74 -5.60
N VAL A 15 -7.98 8.30 -4.69
CA VAL A 15 -9.45 8.29 -4.77
C VAL A 15 -9.93 9.74 -4.76
N TYR A 16 -10.12 10.31 -5.94
CA TYR A 16 -10.48 11.71 -6.10
C TYR A 16 -11.98 11.93 -6.00
N ARG A 17 -12.37 13.07 -5.43
CA ARG A 17 -13.76 13.55 -5.50
C ARG A 17 -14.17 13.74 -6.96
N GLU A 18 -15.46 13.53 -7.24
CA GLU A 18 -16.00 13.72 -8.58
C GLU A 18 -15.73 15.14 -9.09
N GLY A 19 -15.38 15.22 -10.38
CA GLY A 19 -15.03 16.48 -11.03
C GLY A 19 -13.60 16.97 -10.81
N ALA A 20 -12.79 16.26 -10.05
CA ALA A 20 -11.37 16.59 -9.90
C ALA A 20 -10.64 16.49 -11.24
N PRO A 21 -9.82 17.49 -11.63
CA PRO A 21 -9.11 17.48 -12.91
C PRO A 21 -8.09 16.35 -13.06
N GLU A 22 -7.67 15.76 -11.95
CA GLU A 22 -6.76 14.62 -11.87
C GLU A 22 -7.38 13.33 -12.39
N LEU A 23 -8.70 13.21 -12.43
CA LEU A 23 -9.42 12.04 -12.95
C LEU A 23 -9.13 11.76 -14.44
N LYS A 24 -8.51 12.69 -15.16
CA LYS A 24 -7.97 12.41 -16.50
C LYS A 24 -6.95 11.28 -16.55
N PHE A 25 -6.35 10.92 -15.42
CA PHE A 25 -5.43 9.80 -15.27
C PHE A 25 -6.11 8.50 -14.85
N ALA A 26 -7.42 8.52 -14.54
CA ALA A 26 -8.18 7.32 -14.20
C ALA A 26 -8.19 6.32 -15.38
N GLY A 27 -8.20 5.04 -15.05
CA GLY A 27 -8.20 3.97 -16.05
C GLY A 27 -6.84 3.64 -16.67
N ASN A 28 -5.77 4.34 -16.30
CA ASN A 28 -4.41 4.08 -16.82
C ASN A 28 -3.66 2.96 -16.05
N GLY A 29 -4.36 2.14 -15.27
CA GLY A 29 -3.74 1.06 -14.48
C GLY A 29 -2.94 1.54 -13.27
N ALA A 30 -3.03 2.82 -12.91
CA ALA A 30 -2.24 3.42 -11.84
C ALA A 30 -2.94 3.46 -10.48
N GLY A 31 -4.07 2.78 -10.32
CA GLY A 31 -4.85 2.84 -9.08
C GLY A 31 -5.48 4.21 -8.79
N VAL A 32 -5.68 5.04 -9.84
CA VAL A 32 -6.32 6.35 -9.76
C VAL A 32 -7.78 6.23 -10.21
N ILE A 33 -8.72 6.51 -9.32
CA ILE A 33 -10.16 6.39 -9.60
C ILE A 33 -10.95 7.55 -8.98
N GLY A 34 -12.19 7.73 -9.43
CA GLY A 34 -13.17 8.63 -8.83
C GLY A 34 -13.85 8.03 -7.59
N GLU A 35 -14.38 8.90 -6.75
CA GLU A 35 -15.12 8.52 -5.53
C GLU A 35 -16.28 7.56 -5.83
N GLU A 36 -17.07 7.81 -6.89
CA GLU A 36 -18.20 6.95 -7.25
C GLU A 36 -17.75 5.56 -7.70
N GLU A 37 -16.66 5.46 -8.47
CA GLU A 37 -16.11 4.19 -8.90
C GLU A 37 -15.54 3.41 -7.70
N PHE A 38 -14.85 4.09 -6.78
CA PHE A 38 -14.37 3.48 -5.55
C PHE A 38 -15.54 2.95 -4.69
N ARG A 39 -16.59 3.74 -4.49
CA ARG A 39 -17.81 3.29 -3.81
C ARG A 39 -18.41 2.05 -4.48
N HIS A 40 -18.40 2.01 -5.81
CA HIS A 40 -18.89 0.85 -6.56
C HIS A 40 -18.05 -0.41 -6.29
N HIS A 41 -16.74 -0.28 -6.28
CA HIS A 41 -15.84 -1.39 -5.97
C HIS A 41 -16.08 -1.97 -4.58
N VAL A 42 -16.07 -1.14 -3.55
CA VAL A 42 -16.19 -1.61 -2.15
C VAL A 42 -17.60 -2.09 -1.84
N LYS A 43 -18.63 -1.44 -2.42
CA LYS A 43 -20.01 -1.93 -2.33
C LYS A 43 -20.18 -3.29 -3.03
N TYR A 44 -19.55 -3.51 -4.19
CA TYR A 44 -19.56 -4.82 -4.85
C TYR A 44 -18.98 -5.91 -3.93
N LEU A 45 -17.89 -5.63 -3.24
CA LEU A 45 -17.33 -6.58 -2.26
C LEU A 45 -18.35 -6.88 -1.15
N ALA A 46 -18.94 -5.85 -0.54
CA ALA A 46 -19.94 -6.01 0.51
C ALA A 46 -21.17 -6.82 0.05
N ASP A 47 -21.78 -6.43 -1.08
CA ASP A 47 -23.01 -7.05 -1.61
C ASP A 47 -22.78 -8.52 -2.03
N ARG A 48 -21.54 -8.91 -2.33
CA ARG A 48 -21.16 -10.29 -2.71
C ARG A 48 -20.61 -11.12 -1.56
N GLY A 49 -20.64 -10.59 -0.33
CA GLY A 49 -20.20 -11.28 0.89
C GLY A 49 -18.68 -11.52 0.92
N TRP A 50 -17.90 -10.60 0.33
CA TRP A 50 -16.45 -10.57 0.53
C TRP A 50 -16.14 -9.95 1.88
N SER A 51 -15.17 -10.52 2.57
CA SER A 51 -14.59 -9.95 3.78
C SER A 51 -13.31 -9.20 3.40
N VAL A 52 -13.26 -7.91 3.69
CA VAL A 52 -12.00 -7.17 3.62
C VAL A 52 -11.19 -7.53 4.87
N VAL A 53 -10.01 -8.08 4.66
CA VAL A 53 -9.11 -8.55 5.71
C VAL A 53 -7.83 -7.71 5.72
N SER A 54 -7.13 -7.69 6.84
CA SER A 54 -5.88 -6.95 6.98
C SER A 54 -4.69 -7.69 6.33
N THR A 55 -3.61 -6.97 6.04
CA THR A 55 -2.37 -7.57 5.54
C THR A 55 -1.76 -8.52 6.58
N SER A 56 -1.88 -8.19 7.87
CA SER A 56 -1.44 -9.07 8.96
C SER A 56 -2.21 -10.38 8.99
N GLN A 57 -3.54 -10.36 8.78
CA GLN A 57 -4.33 -11.58 8.68
C GLN A 57 -3.90 -12.46 7.49
N VAL A 58 -3.54 -11.85 6.35
CA VAL A 58 -2.98 -12.60 5.22
C VAL A 58 -1.60 -13.17 5.57
N ALA A 59 -0.74 -12.42 6.26
CA ALA A 59 0.56 -12.90 6.70
C ALA A 59 0.44 -14.10 7.66
N ASP A 60 -0.47 -14.03 8.63
CA ASP A 60 -0.75 -15.12 9.56
C ASP A 60 -1.32 -16.35 8.84
N TRP A 61 -2.23 -16.12 7.89
CA TRP A 61 -2.77 -17.19 7.04
C TRP A 61 -1.67 -17.86 6.22
N LEU A 62 -0.77 -17.14 5.58
CA LEU A 62 0.37 -17.69 4.83
C LEU A 62 1.32 -18.49 5.74
N ALA A 63 1.53 -18.03 6.97
CA ALA A 63 2.34 -18.73 7.98
C ALA A 63 1.66 -20.00 8.54
N GLY A 64 0.37 -20.21 8.25
CA GLY A 64 -0.41 -21.34 8.83
C GLY A 64 -0.90 -21.07 10.25
N GLU A 65 -0.83 -19.82 10.71
CA GLU A 65 -1.20 -19.39 12.08
C GLU A 65 -2.66 -18.95 12.18
N GLY A 66 -3.40 -18.91 11.07
CA GLY A 66 -4.80 -18.52 11.03
C GLY A 66 -5.52 -18.95 9.76
N ASP A 67 -6.84 -18.81 9.78
CA ASP A 67 -7.71 -19.01 8.62
C ASP A 67 -8.36 -17.68 8.21
N LEU A 68 -8.59 -17.54 6.89
CA LEU A 68 -9.33 -16.41 6.34
C LEU A 68 -10.75 -16.83 5.96
N PRO A 69 -11.74 -15.91 5.98
CA PRO A 69 -13.03 -16.12 5.34
C PRO A 69 -12.85 -16.58 3.89
N GLN A 70 -13.74 -17.44 3.40
CA GLN A 70 -13.59 -18.07 2.08
C GLN A 70 -13.48 -17.04 0.93
N ARG A 71 -14.16 -15.91 1.07
CA ARG A 71 -14.07 -14.77 0.15
C ARG A 71 -13.39 -13.62 0.87
N SER A 72 -12.08 -13.55 0.77
CA SER A 72 -11.28 -12.48 1.37
C SER A 72 -10.61 -11.64 0.29
N ALA A 73 -10.54 -10.33 0.53
CA ALA A 73 -9.78 -9.38 -0.28
C ALA A 73 -9.06 -8.41 0.64
N VAL A 74 -7.97 -7.82 0.16
CA VAL A 74 -7.22 -6.77 0.86
C VAL A 74 -7.29 -5.48 0.07
N LEU A 75 -7.37 -4.34 0.76
CA LEU A 75 -7.35 -3.02 0.14
C LEU A 75 -6.06 -2.30 0.54
N HIS A 76 -5.22 -1.98 -0.44
CA HIS A 76 -3.97 -1.27 -0.26
C HIS A 76 -4.04 0.13 -0.85
N PHE A 77 -3.46 1.11 -0.16
CA PHE A 77 -3.39 2.51 -0.57
C PHE A 77 -1.93 2.97 -0.54
N ASP A 78 -1.36 3.23 -1.69
CA ASP A 78 0.04 3.59 -1.82
C ASP A 78 0.28 5.10 -1.69
N ASN A 79 1.52 5.44 -1.38
CA ASN A 79 2.10 6.78 -1.29
C ASN A 79 1.68 7.61 -0.06
N GLY A 80 0.50 7.42 0.51
CA GLY A 80 0.03 8.21 1.65
C GLY A 80 -0.53 9.59 1.26
N TRP A 81 -1.21 9.68 0.12
CA TRP A 81 -1.87 10.89 -0.35
C TRP A 81 -3.02 11.33 0.55
N LEU A 82 -3.28 12.64 0.60
CA LEU A 82 -4.31 13.22 1.46
C LEU A 82 -5.72 12.71 1.14
N ASP A 83 -6.01 12.39 -0.13
CA ASP A 83 -7.32 11.85 -0.53
C ASP A 83 -7.63 10.47 0.10
N THR A 84 -6.63 9.72 0.56
CA THR A 84 -6.85 8.47 1.30
C THR A 84 -7.66 8.69 2.57
N ILE A 85 -7.34 9.72 3.36
CA ILE A 85 -8.08 10.01 4.59
C ILE A 85 -9.33 10.85 4.32
N GLU A 86 -9.30 11.74 3.33
CA GLU A 86 -10.42 12.65 3.06
C GLU A 86 -11.57 11.98 2.28
N VAL A 87 -11.28 10.95 1.49
CA VAL A 87 -12.25 10.32 0.60
C VAL A 87 -12.37 8.81 0.88
N ALA A 88 -11.28 8.06 0.86
CA ALA A 88 -11.34 6.60 0.98
C ALA A 88 -11.74 6.16 2.39
N LEU A 89 -11.17 6.73 3.45
CA LEU A 89 -11.47 6.38 4.83
C LEU A 89 -12.97 6.48 5.17
N PRO A 90 -13.68 7.60 4.92
CA PRO A 90 -15.10 7.70 5.26
C PRO A 90 -15.96 6.69 4.48
N ILE A 91 -15.62 6.41 3.22
CA ILE A 91 -16.35 5.44 2.40
C ILE A 91 -16.21 4.02 2.96
N LEU A 92 -14.98 3.63 3.35
CA LEU A 92 -14.74 2.31 3.94
C LEU A 92 -15.39 2.18 5.32
N ALA A 93 -15.34 3.23 6.13
CA ALA A 93 -15.98 3.26 7.44
C ALA A 93 -17.51 3.03 7.39
N GLU A 94 -18.20 3.57 6.37
CA GLU A 94 -19.63 3.32 6.13
C GLU A 94 -19.96 1.83 5.96
N LEU A 95 -18.99 1.03 5.48
CA LEU A 95 -19.15 -0.40 5.23
C LEU A 95 -18.45 -1.29 6.27
N GLY A 96 -17.87 -0.69 7.31
CA GLY A 96 -17.09 -1.41 8.32
C GLY A 96 -15.82 -2.06 7.75
N MET A 97 -15.28 -1.50 6.67
CA MET A 97 -14.06 -1.97 6.01
C MET A 97 -12.86 -1.11 6.40
N THR A 98 -11.67 -1.70 6.32
CA THR A 98 -10.40 -1.01 6.55
C THR A 98 -9.44 -1.28 5.40
N GLY A 99 -8.28 -0.62 5.38
CA GLY A 99 -7.23 -0.85 4.40
C GLY A 99 -5.85 -0.86 5.05
N THR A 100 -4.83 -1.08 4.24
CA THR A 100 -3.43 -0.86 4.61
C THR A 100 -2.90 0.30 3.78
N CYS A 101 -2.38 1.34 4.43
CA CYS A 101 -1.73 2.47 3.77
C CYS A 101 -0.21 2.27 3.77
N PHE A 102 0.44 2.50 2.63
CA PHE A 102 1.89 2.44 2.45
C PHE A 102 2.44 3.83 2.12
N PRO A 103 2.67 4.69 3.12
CA PRO A 103 3.07 6.07 2.89
C PRO A 103 4.56 6.22 2.59
N ILE A 104 4.89 7.23 1.79
CA ILE A 104 6.25 7.74 1.55
C ILE A 104 6.60 8.67 2.71
N THR A 105 7.54 8.28 3.56
CA THR A 105 7.73 9.01 4.82
C THR A 105 8.27 10.43 4.66
N ASP A 106 9.07 10.73 3.64
CA ASP A 106 9.52 12.10 3.35
C ASP A 106 8.34 13.02 2.96
N GLY A 107 7.35 12.47 2.25
CA GLY A 107 6.12 13.19 1.92
C GLY A 107 5.30 13.53 3.17
N ILE A 108 5.11 12.53 4.03
CA ILE A 108 4.40 12.68 5.31
C ILE A 108 5.11 13.69 6.23
N GLU A 109 6.44 13.58 6.33
CA GLU A 109 7.25 14.47 7.16
C GLU A 109 7.20 15.92 6.65
N ALA A 110 7.29 16.13 5.33
CA ALA A 110 7.15 17.45 4.73
C ALA A 110 5.76 18.06 4.99
N SER A 111 4.69 17.28 4.79
CA SER A 111 3.31 17.71 5.02
C SER A 111 3.07 18.05 6.51
N SER A 112 3.60 17.22 7.42
CA SER A 112 3.47 17.44 8.87
C SER A 112 4.14 18.72 9.35
N ARG A 113 5.14 19.22 8.60
CA ARG A 113 5.81 20.50 8.84
C ARG A 113 5.17 21.68 8.09
N GLY A 114 4.02 21.46 7.45
CA GLY A 114 3.32 22.48 6.66
C GLY A 114 3.95 22.77 5.28
N GLY A 115 4.80 21.84 4.81
CA GLY A 115 5.43 21.90 3.49
C GLY A 115 4.83 20.93 2.49
N THR A 116 5.56 20.68 1.41
CA THR A 116 5.24 19.73 0.35
C THR A 116 6.48 18.97 -0.06
N ALA A 117 6.32 17.80 -0.66
CA ALA A 117 7.41 17.04 -1.28
C ALA A 117 7.06 16.71 -2.73
N ALA A 118 8.05 16.79 -3.61
CA ALA A 118 7.93 16.32 -4.99
C ALA A 118 8.29 14.84 -5.04
N VAL A 119 7.39 14.04 -5.61
CA VAL A 119 7.57 12.59 -5.76
C VAL A 119 7.45 12.21 -7.22
N ARG A 120 8.28 11.30 -7.67
CA ARG A 120 8.17 10.71 -9.02
C ARG A 120 7.28 9.49 -8.97
N THR A 121 6.16 9.55 -9.67
CA THR A 121 5.28 8.41 -9.90
C THR A 121 5.47 7.84 -11.30
N LEU A 122 5.02 6.62 -11.53
CA LEU A 122 5.17 5.96 -12.83
C LEU A 122 4.26 6.57 -13.90
N THR A 123 3.06 6.97 -13.51
CA THR A 123 1.99 7.40 -14.42
C THR A 123 1.89 8.89 -14.62
N GLU A 124 2.20 9.68 -13.60
CA GLU A 124 2.04 11.14 -13.63
C GLU A 124 3.38 11.88 -13.75
N GLY A 125 4.51 11.17 -13.68
CA GLY A 125 5.84 11.76 -13.65
C GLY A 125 6.17 12.37 -12.27
N VAL A 126 6.80 13.55 -12.25
CA VAL A 126 7.07 14.26 -11.00
C VAL A 126 5.84 15.07 -10.60
N VAL A 127 5.28 14.74 -9.46
CA VAL A 127 4.10 15.41 -8.90
C VAL A 127 4.43 16.04 -7.55
N ASN A 128 3.74 17.12 -7.24
CA ASN A 128 3.78 17.79 -5.94
C ASN A 128 2.34 17.90 -5.43
N LYS A 129 1.87 16.85 -4.80
CA LYS A 129 0.49 16.72 -4.29
C LYS A 129 0.49 16.69 -2.76
N PRO A 130 -0.63 17.00 -2.12
CA PRO A 130 -0.72 16.96 -0.67
C PRO A 130 -0.64 15.51 -0.17
N PHE A 131 0.26 15.28 0.78
CA PHE A 131 0.34 14.05 1.56
C PHE A 131 -0.48 14.19 2.84
N MET A 132 -0.82 13.07 3.46
CA MET A 132 -1.27 13.04 4.84
C MET A 132 -0.16 13.54 5.78
N THR A 133 -0.52 13.86 7.00
CA THR A 133 0.39 14.15 8.12
C THR A 133 0.54 12.92 9.02
N TRP A 134 1.51 12.94 9.95
CA TRP A 134 1.63 11.89 10.97
C TRP A 134 0.38 11.74 11.83
N ASP A 135 -0.26 12.85 12.21
CA ASP A 135 -1.51 12.81 12.96
C ASP A 135 -2.64 12.15 12.15
N GLN A 136 -2.66 12.33 10.84
CA GLN A 136 -3.63 11.69 9.96
C GLN A 136 -3.34 10.20 9.75
N LEU A 137 -2.07 9.78 9.72
CA LEU A 137 -1.72 8.36 9.75
C LEU A 137 -2.14 7.72 11.08
N GLN A 138 -2.00 8.42 12.21
CA GLN A 138 -2.52 7.94 13.50
C GLN A 138 -4.04 7.79 13.47
N GLN A 139 -4.78 8.69 12.82
CA GLN A 139 -6.23 8.55 12.65
C GLN A 139 -6.60 7.31 11.82
N LEU A 140 -5.81 6.92 10.81
CA LEU A 140 -6.02 5.65 10.10
C LEU A 140 -5.82 4.45 11.04
N LEU A 141 -4.77 4.44 11.86
CA LEU A 141 -4.54 3.38 12.86
C LEU A 141 -5.70 3.31 13.89
N ASP A 142 -6.16 4.45 14.38
CA ASP A 142 -7.28 4.53 15.33
C ASP A 142 -8.60 4.02 14.70
N ALA A 143 -8.74 4.13 13.38
CA ALA A 143 -9.84 3.56 12.61
C ALA A 143 -9.65 2.07 12.25
N GLY A 144 -8.60 1.42 12.75
CA GLY A 144 -8.32 0.00 12.54
C GLY A 144 -7.61 -0.33 11.23
N TRP A 145 -7.07 0.66 10.53
CA TRP A 145 -6.22 0.43 9.37
C TRP A 145 -4.83 -0.02 9.79
N GLU A 146 -4.08 -0.60 8.86
CA GLU A 146 -2.65 -0.87 9.01
C GLU A 146 -1.82 0.17 8.25
N ILE A 147 -0.60 0.41 8.75
CA ILE A 147 0.40 1.22 8.05
C ILE A 147 1.58 0.33 7.69
N GLY A 148 1.97 0.37 6.42
CA GLY A 148 3.12 -0.36 5.86
C GLY A 148 4.23 0.57 5.39
N GLY A 149 5.41 0.03 5.06
CA GLY A 149 6.55 0.76 4.52
C GLY A 149 6.48 0.91 2.99
N HIS A 150 6.93 2.07 2.49
CA HIS A 150 7.01 2.36 1.04
C HIS A 150 8.24 3.21 0.70
N THR A 151 9.34 2.98 1.41
CA THR A 151 10.58 3.76 1.41
C THR A 151 10.43 5.20 1.96
N ALA A 152 11.54 5.85 2.19
CA ALA A 152 11.53 7.26 2.59
C ALA A 152 11.23 8.18 1.39
N THR A 153 11.86 7.91 0.24
CA THR A 153 11.90 8.81 -0.91
C THR A 153 11.08 8.35 -2.13
N HIS A 154 10.38 7.22 -2.05
CA HIS A 154 9.78 6.52 -3.20
C HIS A 154 10.81 6.05 -4.22
N CYS A 155 12.01 5.68 -3.77
CA CYS A 155 13.03 5.18 -4.68
C CYS A 155 12.65 3.81 -5.27
N LYS A 156 13.08 3.56 -6.49
CA LYS A 156 13.06 2.23 -7.10
C LYS A 156 14.11 1.37 -6.41
N VAL A 157 13.66 0.41 -5.60
CA VAL A 157 14.55 -0.35 -4.69
C VAL A 157 15.62 -1.14 -5.42
N ALA A 158 15.27 -1.78 -6.57
CA ALA A 158 16.26 -2.50 -7.36
C ALA A 158 17.31 -1.56 -7.99
N ASP A 159 16.90 -0.37 -8.45
CA ASP A 159 17.83 0.63 -9.01
C ASP A 159 18.76 1.17 -7.90
N LYS A 160 18.21 1.43 -6.71
CA LYS A 160 19.00 1.85 -5.55
C LYS A 160 20.00 0.77 -5.13
N HIS A 161 19.56 -0.49 -5.09
CA HIS A 161 20.46 -1.61 -4.83
C HIS A 161 21.58 -1.71 -5.88
N GLN A 162 21.26 -1.53 -7.16
CA GLN A 162 22.27 -1.55 -8.22
C GLN A 162 23.32 -0.44 -8.06
N ALA A 163 22.89 0.73 -7.59
CA ALA A 163 23.77 1.89 -7.42
C ALA A 163 24.60 1.86 -6.13
N GLU A 164 24.02 1.38 -5.03
CA GLU A 164 24.56 1.55 -3.68
C GLU A 164 24.70 0.23 -2.89
N GLY A 165 24.27 -0.90 -3.48
CA GLY A 165 24.29 -2.22 -2.83
C GLY A 165 23.27 -2.36 -1.70
N ASP A 166 23.42 -3.43 -0.91
CA ASP A 166 22.56 -3.72 0.25
C ASP A 166 22.50 -2.53 1.22
N ALA A 167 23.64 -1.87 1.45
CA ALA A 167 23.75 -0.74 2.38
C ALA A 167 22.83 0.44 2.00
N GLY A 168 22.70 0.74 0.70
CA GLY A 168 21.80 1.80 0.23
C GLY A 168 20.33 1.47 0.47
N VAL A 169 19.93 0.21 0.27
CA VAL A 169 18.54 -0.24 0.55
C VAL A 169 18.27 -0.21 2.05
N VAL A 170 19.19 -0.72 2.86
CA VAL A 170 19.08 -0.71 4.33
C VAL A 170 18.95 0.71 4.87
N GLU A 171 19.75 1.65 4.38
CA GLU A 171 19.68 3.06 4.81
C GLU A 171 18.32 3.69 4.48
N GLU A 172 17.79 3.46 3.28
CA GLU A 172 16.47 3.96 2.86
C GLU A 172 15.35 3.46 3.76
N VAL A 173 15.38 2.17 4.09
CA VAL A 173 14.39 1.54 4.98
C VAL A 173 14.56 2.00 6.42
N ARG A 174 15.80 2.10 6.90
CA ARG A 174 16.11 2.56 8.27
C ARG A 174 15.58 3.98 8.49
N LEU A 175 15.85 4.90 7.57
CA LEU A 175 15.34 6.28 7.64
C LEU A 175 13.82 6.31 7.71
N SER A 176 13.15 5.51 6.89
CA SER A 176 11.69 5.39 6.90
C SER A 176 11.18 4.82 8.24
N ASN A 177 11.74 3.71 8.70
CA ASN A 177 11.31 3.02 9.92
C ASN A 177 11.54 3.85 11.18
N GLU A 178 12.64 4.60 11.27
CA GLU A 178 12.89 5.53 12.38
C GLU A 178 11.83 6.64 12.50
N LEU A 179 11.30 7.11 11.37
CA LEU A 179 10.19 8.06 11.38
C LEU A 179 8.89 7.41 11.88
N PHE A 180 8.57 6.19 11.44
CA PHE A 180 7.43 5.45 11.96
C PHE A 180 7.52 5.19 13.47
N GLU A 181 8.69 4.73 13.94
CA GLU A 181 8.91 4.51 15.39
C GLU A 181 8.76 5.79 16.19
N ARG A 182 9.29 6.89 15.67
CA ARG A 182 9.22 8.21 16.35
C ARG A 182 7.81 8.74 16.48
N HIS A 183 6.99 8.60 15.43
CA HIS A 183 5.68 9.25 15.34
C HIS A 183 4.52 8.31 15.67
N LEU A 184 4.63 7.03 15.35
CA LEU A 184 3.57 6.04 15.54
C LEU A 184 3.91 4.97 16.60
N GLY A 185 5.15 4.99 17.12
CA GLY A 185 5.58 4.11 18.22
C GLY A 185 6.10 2.73 17.78
N HIS A 186 6.03 2.39 16.50
CA HIS A 186 6.53 1.10 15.97
C HIS A 186 6.90 1.20 14.51
N ALA A 187 7.85 0.36 14.06
CA ALA A 187 8.10 0.14 12.64
C ALA A 187 6.99 -0.71 12.01
N PRO A 188 6.70 -0.53 10.70
CA PRO A 188 5.70 -1.32 9.98
C PRO A 188 6.14 -2.77 9.79
N ALA A 189 5.17 -3.70 9.78
CA ALA A 189 5.43 -5.13 9.55
C ALA A 189 5.36 -5.55 8.06
N HIS A 190 4.84 -4.69 7.21
CA HIS A 190 4.57 -4.98 5.79
C HIS A 190 5.19 -3.91 4.91
N PHE A 191 5.59 -4.30 3.69
CA PHE A 191 6.22 -3.38 2.74
C PHE A 191 5.58 -3.51 1.36
N ALA A 192 5.46 -2.40 0.65
CA ALA A 192 5.08 -2.35 -0.75
C ALA A 192 6.22 -1.76 -1.59
N TYR A 193 6.59 -2.41 -2.68
CA TYR A 193 7.66 -1.95 -3.55
C TYR A 193 7.24 -0.74 -4.39
N PRO A 194 7.92 0.43 -4.27
CA PRO A 194 7.68 1.54 -5.19
C PRO A 194 7.87 1.11 -6.64
N SER A 195 6.84 1.36 -7.48
CA SER A 195 6.86 1.00 -8.91
C SER A 195 7.13 -0.48 -9.19
N GLY A 196 6.91 -1.39 -8.25
CA GLY A 196 7.24 -2.82 -8.41
C GLY A 196 8.74 -3.12 -8.57
N SER A 197 9.62 -2.17 -8.29
CA SER A 197 11.07 -2.29 -8.51
C SER A 197 11.73 -3.19 -7.47
N ARG A 198 11.95 -4.46 -7.83
CA ARG A 198 12.53 -5.50 -6.96
C ARG A 198 13.44 -6.47 -7.71
N ASN A 199 14.19 -7.25 -6.95
CA ASN A 199 14.87 -8.47 -7.37
C ASN A 199 15.08 -9.38 -6.14
N ASP A 200 15.53 -10.61 -6.35
CA ASP A 200 15.72 -11.60 -5.26
C ASP A 200 16.69 -11.12 -4.16
N THR A 201 17.64 -10.26 -4.50
CA THR A 201 18.55 -9.67 -3.50
C THR A 201 17.84 -8.65 -2.64
N THR A 202 17.05 -7.76 -3.25
CA THR A 202 16.27 -6.77 -2.50
C THR A 202 15.22 -7.43 -1.61
N ASP A 203 14.60 -8.53 -2.05
CA ASP A 203 13.67 -9.30 -1.22
C ASP A 203 14.37 -9.85 0.03
N ARG A 204 15.58 -10.42 -0.12
CA ARG A 204 16.36 -10.94 1.00
C ARG A 204 16.72 -9.83 1.99
N VAL A 205 17.13 -8.65 1.52
CA VAL A 205 17.46 -7.51 2.39
C VAL A 205 16.21 -7.03 3.13
N LEU A 206 15.08 -6.87 2.43
CA LEU A 206 13.85 -6.36 3.04
C LEU A 206 13.17 -7.37 3.97
N ALA A 207 13.38 -8.68 3.77
CA ALA A 207 12.88 -9.73 4.66
C ALA A 207 13.46 -9.66 6.08
N GLU A 208 14.56 -8.94 6.29
CA GLU A 208 15.11 -8.67 7.64
C GLU A 208 14.27 -7.65 8.42
N PHE A 209 13.46 -6.85 7.74
CA PHE A 209 12.65 -5.76 8.30
C PHE A 209 11.15 -6.03 8.27
N TYR A 210 10.65 -6.78 7.28
CA TYR A 210 9.23 -6.91 7.00
C TYR A 210 8.78 -8.37 6.91
N ARG A 211 7.58 -8.65 7.39
CA ARG A 211 6.94 -9.96 7.31
C ARG A 211 6.41 -10.28 5.90
N THR A 212 5.94 -9.26 5.18
CA THR A 212 5.47 -9.42 3.80
C THR A 212 5.99 -8.30 2.91
N LEU A 213 6.25 -8.67 1.64
CA LEU A 213 6.61 -7.75 0.59
C LEU A 213 5.54 -7.82 -0.50
N ARG A 214 4.86 -6.71 -0.77
CA ARG A 214 3.83 -6.63 -1.80
C ARG A 214 4.45 -6.19 -3.12
N LEU A 215 4.13 -6.96 -4.16
CA LEU A 215 4.49 -6.68 -5.53
C LEU A 215 3.52 -5.67 -6.16
N TRP A 216 3.86 -5.20 -7.33
CA TRP A 216 2.96 -4.47 -8.21
C TRP A 216 3.32 -4.78 -9.65
N HIS A 217 2.40 -5.42 -10.34
CA HIS A 217 2.56 -5.75 -11.75
C HIS A 217 1.95 -4.64 -12.60
N ALA A 218 2.78 -3.65 -12.97
CA ALA A 218 2.36 -2.55 -13.85
C ALA A 218 2.50 -2.88 -15.33
N GLU A 219 3.08 -4.03 -15.68
CA GLU A 219 3.32 -4.44 -17.07
C GLU A 219 2.17 -5.30 -17.60
N HIS A 220 1.71 -4.99 -18.78
CA HIS A 220 0.60 -5.66 -19.47
C HIS A 220 1.02 -6.92 -20.23
N PRO A 221 0.04 -7.85 -20.45
CA PRO A 221 -1.34 -7.80 -20.01
C PRO A 221 -1.46 -8.06 -18.52
N ILE A 222 -2.38 -7.37 -17.85
CA ILE A 222 -2.71 -7.65 -16.46
C ILE A 222 -3.36 -9.04 -16.45
N GLU A 223 -2.58 -10.05 -16.16
CA GLU A 223 -3.12 -11.31 -15.70
C GLU A 223 -3.56 -11.10 -14.25
N TRP A 224 -4.74 -11.58 -13.90
CA TRP A 224 -5.24 -11.49 -12.54
C TRP A 224 -4.27 -12.13 -11.58
N SER A 225 -3.69 -11.31 -10.73
CA SER A 225 -2.78 -11.74 -9.70
C SER A 225 -3.54 -11.92 -8.38
N PHE A 226 -3.14 -12.87 -7.58
CA PHE A 226 -3.72 -13.11 -6.27
C PHE A 226 -2.76 -13.91 -5.41
N THR A 227 -2.87 -13.68 -4.12
CA THR A 227 -2.15 -14.45 -3.11
C THR A 227 -2.92 -15.73 -2.76
N ASP A 228 -2.25 -16.87 -2.74
CA ASP A 228 -2.77 -18.15 -2.26
C ASP A 228 -1.81 -18.79 -1.25
N ARG A 229 -2.17 -19.95 -0.70
CA ARG A 229 -1.36 -20.66 0.31
C ARG A 229 0.06 -21.03 -0.15
N SER A 230 0.32 -21.08 -1.43
CA SER A 230 1.65 -21.36 -1.98
C SER A 230 2.49 -20.08 -2.24
N THR A 231 1.85 -18.92 -2.14
CA THR A 231 2.52 -17.64 -2.36
C THR A 231 3.54 -17.38 -1.25
N SER A 232 4.74 -16.96 -1.64
CA SER A 232 5.74 -16.50 -0.66
C SER A 232 5.24 -15.24 0.04
N PRO A 233 5.38 -15.11 1.37
CA PRO A 233 5.13 -13.85 2.06
C PRO A 233 5.93 -12.66 1.49
N LEU A 234 7.07 -12.95 0.85
CA LEU A 234 7.93 -11.95 0.20
C LEU A 234 7.48 -11.59 -1.23
N ALA A 235 6.30 -12.05 -1.66
CA ALA A 235 5.80 -11.85 -3.01
C ALA A 235 4.26 -11.87 -3.06
N ILE A 236 3.58 -11.24 -2.09
CA ILE A 236 2.11 -11.13 -2.09
C ILE A 236 1.64 -10.16 -3.18
N ASP A 237 0.46 -10.46 -3.82
CA ASP A 237 0.00 -9.71 -4.98
C ASP A 237 -1.55 -9.71 -5.11
#